data_6a46d4bdf35905dcd9b3857c9ff59d4f
#
_entry.id   6a46d4bdf35905dcd9b3857c9ff59d4f
#
_cell.length_a   1.000
_cell.length_b   1.000
_cell.length_c   1.000
_cell.angle_alpha   90.00
_cell.angle_beta   90.00
_cell.angle_gamma   90.00
#
_symmetry.space_group_name_H-M   'P 1'
#
loop_
_entity.id
_entity.type
_entity.pdbx_description
1 polymer ?
#
loop_
_entity_poly.entity_id
_entity_poly.type
_entity_poly.pdbx_seq_one_letter_code
_entity_poly.pdbx_strand_id
1 'polypeptide(L)'
;SAVMVIDASKGVEAQTRKLFKVCVMRHIPIFTFINKMDRDANDTFELLDEIEKELGIATCPINWPIGSGKKFRGVYDRDKKKVLTFSDTMKGTKEGIEEEIDIDDPHLLDVVDEDQKEQLMDEIELLDGASAEFDQELVSKGELSPVFFGSALTNFGVETFLQHFLTMTMPPLPRTADCGVIDPVKEDFSAFVFKIQANMNKAHRDRIAFMRICSGKFDAGMEVFHVQGGKKMRLSQPQQMMASERKMITKAYGGDIIGVFDPGIFSIGDTLTTSKEKFAYEGIPTFAPEHFARVRQVDTMKRKQFVKGINQIAQEGAIQIFQEYNTGMEEIIVGVVGVLQFDVLKYRLNNEYNVEIRLENLPYEYIRWIENEDVDMDHLSGTSDMKKIKDLKDRPLLLFAHEWSIRMTEERNKGLILSEFGRS
;
A
#
# COMPACT_ATOMS: atom_id res chain seq x y z
N SER A 1 -1.51 -6.87 -9.71
CA SER A 1 -1.62 -5.49 -10.21
C SER A 1 -1.94 -4.54 -9.06
N ALA A 2 -1.59 -3.29 -9.18
CA ALA A 2 -1.93 -2.21 -8.27
C ALA A 2 -2.85 -1.20 -8.96
N VAL A 3 -3.75 -0.60 -8.19
CA VAL A 3 -4.56 0.54 -8.64
C VAL A 3 -3.99 1.80 -8.00
N MET A 4 -3.45 2.69 -8.81
CA MET A 4 -2.98 4.00 -8.40
C MET A 4 -4.14 4.99 -8.52
N VAL A 5 -4.56 5.56 -7.39
CA VAL A 5 -5.66 6.52 -7.36
C VAL A 5 -5.09 7.93 -7.26
N ILE A 6 -5.44 8.78 -8.24
CA ILE A 6 -5.00 10.18 -8.31
C ILE A 6 -6.22 11.09 -8.13
N ASP A 7 -6.06 12.13 -7.33
CA ASP A 7 -7.07 13.19 -7.18
C ASP A 7 -6.99 14.14 -8.39
N ALA A 8 -8.06 14.23 -9.17
CA ALA A 8 -8.10 15.04 -10.39
C ALA A 8 -7.78 16.53 -10.17
N SER A 9 -8.01 17.05 -8.97
CA SER A 9 -7.71 18.45 -8.63
C SER A 9 -6.31 18.69 -8.10
N LYS A 10 -5.57 17.62 -7.73
CA LYS A 10 -4.25 17.73 -7.07
C LYS A 10 -3.11 17.13 -7.89
N GLY A 11 -3.42 16.22 -8.81
CA GLY A 11 -2.39 15.49 -9.56
C GLY A 11 -1.57 14.52 -8.73
N VAL A 12 -0.29 14.40 -9.03
CA VAL A 12 0.64 13.45 -8.40
C VAL A 12 1.15 13.99 -7.07
N GLU A 13 0.65 13.45 -5.96
CA GLU A 13 1.06 13.84 -4.61
C GLU A 13 2.33 13.07 -4.14
N ALA A 14 3.01 13.58 -3.11
CA ALA A 14 4.24 12.98 -2.57
C ALA A 14 4.06 11.50 -2.17
N GLN A 15 2.91 11.15 -1.60
CA GLN A 15 2.61 9.78 -1.20
C GLN A 15 2.44 8.85 -2.42
N THR A 16 1.87 9.36 -3.51
CA THR A 16 1.75 8.63 -4.78
C THR A 16 3.13 8.26 -5.32
N ARG A 17 4.08 9.21 -5.32
CA ARG A 17 5.47 8.95 -5.77
C ARG A 17 6.15 7.85 -4.95
N LYS A 18 5.95 7.84 -3.64
CA LYS A 18 6.54 6.81 -2.75
C LYS A 18 5.98 5.42 -3.03
N LEU A 19 4.66 5.31 -3.13
CA LEU A 19 3.98 4.04 -3.40
C LEU A 19 4.30 3.53 -4.81
N PHE A 20 4.39 4.43 -5.78
CA PHE A 20 4.79 4.10 -7.14
C PHE A 20 6.19 3.47 -7.18
N LYS A 21 7.18 4.05 -6.49
CA LYS A 21 8.53 3.47 -6.39
C LYS A 21 8.52 2.02 -5.91
N VAL A 22 7.66 1.70 -4.94
CA VAL A 22 7.51 0.31 -4.43
C VAL A 22 6.93 -0.62 -5.49
N CYS A 23 5.95 -0.15 -6.26
CA CYS A 23 5.38 -0.94 -7.36
C CYS A 23 6.45 -1.22 -8.43
N VAL A 24 7.24 -0.22 -8.81
CA VAL A 24 8.35 -0.38 -9.78
C VAL A 24 9.40 -1.36 -9.27
N MET A 25 9.85 -1.22 -8.01
CA MET A 25 10.82 -2.14 -7.40
C MET A 25 10.35 -3.60 -7.40
N ARG A 26 9.05 -3.83 -7.43
CA ARG A 26 8.43 -5.15 -7.39
C ARG A 26 7.87 -5.59 -8.74
N HIS A 27 8.09 -4.83 -9.80
CA HIS A 27 7.54 -5.09 -11.14
C HIS A 27 6.03 -5.35 -11.11
N ILE A 28 5.29 -4.55 -10.32
CA ILE A 28 3.84 -4.67 -10.18
C ILE A 28 3.18 -3.83 -11.28
N PRO A 29 2.34 -4.43 -12.16
CA PRO A 29 1.56 -3.70 -13.13
C PRO A 29 0.66 -2.66 -12.46
N ILE A 30 0.60 -1.44 -13.01
CA ILE A 30 -0.10 -0.30 -12.44
C ILE A 30 -1.23 0.13 -13.36
N PHE A 31 -2.42 0.24 -12.78
CA PHE A 31 -3.61 0.83 -13.40
C PHE A 31 -3.89 2.14 -12.69
N THR A 32 -4.10 3.21 -13.44
CA THR A 32 -4.34 4.54 -12.88
C THR A 32 -5.83 4.87 -12.91
N PHE A 33 -6.40 5.28 -11.77
CA PHE A 33 -7.76 5.78 -11.67
C PHE A 33 -7.73 7.24 -11.23
N ILE A 34 -8.05 8.17 -12.14
CA ILE A 34 -8.18 9.60 -11.87
C ILE A 34 -9.55 9.85 -11.28
N ASN A 35 -9.57 10.08 -9.98
CA ASN A 35 -10.77 10.14 -9.14
C ASN A 35 -11.22 11.58 -8.90
N LYS A 36 -12.47 11.74 -8.48
CA LYS A 36 -13.11 13.01 -8.12
C LYS A 36 -13.44 13.92 -9.30
N MET A 37 -13.77 13.34 -10.44
CA MET A 37 -14.26 14.10 -11.61
C MET A 37 -15.59 14.83 -11.32
N ASP A 38 -16.29 14.49 -10.22
CA ASP A 38 -17.45 15.22 -9.68
C ASP A 38 -17.09 16.59 -9.08
N ARG A 39 -15.81 16.94 -9.02
CA ARG A 39 -15.29 18.24 -8.58
C ARG A 39 -14.51 18.92 -9.69
N ASP A 40 -14.26 20.22 -9.52
CA ASP A 40 -13.39 20.94 -10.46
C ASP A 40 -12.01 20.27 -10.50
N ALA A 41 -11.63 19.84 -11.68
CA ALA A 41 -10.40 19.09 -11.97
C ALA A 41 -9.39 19.95 -12.73
N ASN A 42 -8.12 19.57 -12.66
CA ASN A 42 -7.10 20.07 -13.57
C ASN A 42 -7.39 19.60 -15.00
N ASP A 43 -6.74 20.21 -15.97
CA ASP A 43 -6.83 19.78 -17.36
C ASP A 43 -6.41 18.30 -17.50
N THR A 44 -7.17 17.55 -18.28
CA THR A 44 -7.01 16.09 -18.41
C THR A 44 -5.71 15.71 -19.10
N PHE A 45 -5.29 16.46 -20.11
CA PHE A 45 -4.00 16.23 -20.78
C PHE A 45 -2.83 16.61 -19.88
N GLU A 46 -2.95 17.72 -19.12
CA GLU A 46 -1.92 18.11 -18.15
C GLU A 46 -1.75 17.05 -17.05
N LEU A 47 -2.84 16.41 -16.60
CA LEU A 47 -2.77 15.31 -15.63
C LEU A 47 -2.03 14.09 -16.18
N LEU A 48 -2.26 13.71 -17.44
CA LEU A 48 -1.51 12.62 -18.08
C LEU A 48 -0.03 12.96 -18.21
N ASP A 49 0.27 14.16 -18.68
CA ASP A 49 1.62 14.69 -18.81
C ASP A 49 2.38 14.69 -17.46
N GLU A 50 1.70 15.11 -16.38
CA GLU A 50 2.25 15.09 -15.02
C GLU A 50 2.58 13.67 -14.58
N ILE A 51 1.66 12.69 -14.79
CA ILE A 51 1.88 11.28 -14.48
C ILE A 51 3.12 10.76 -15.20
N GLU A 52 3.22 11.01 -16.50
CA GLU A 52 4.33 10.54 -17.33
C GLU A 52 5.67 11.16 -16.91
N LYS A 53 5.70 12.47 -16.67
CA LYS A 53 6.92 13.20 -16.27
C LYS A 53 7.38 12.86 -14.84
N GLU A 54 6.43 12.81 -13.91
CA GLU A 54 6.74 12.63 -12.48
C GLU A 54 7.05 11.17 -12.12
N LEU A 55 6.39 10.23 -12.79
CA LEU A 55 6.50 8.81 -12.47
C LEU A 55 7.34 8.03 -13.50
N GLY A 56 7.53 8.56 -14.70
CA GLY A 56 8.30 7.90 -15.76
C GLY A 56 7.62 6.66 -16.34
N ILE A 57 6.28 6.63 -16.34
CA ILE A 57 5.46 5.55 -16.91
C ILE A 57 4.57 6.13 -18.00
N ALA A 58 4.50 5.49 -19.17
CA ALA A 58 3.60 5.90 -20.24
C ALA A 58 2.12 5.68 -19.82
N THR A 59 1.23 6.52 -20.35
CA THR A 59 -0.21 6.44 -20.08
C THR A 59 -1.00 6.02 -21.32
N CYS A 60 -2.02 5.18 -21.08
CA CYS A 60 -2.99 4.77 -22.09
C CYS A 60 -4.40 5.02 -21.56
N PRO A 61 -5.05 6.15 -21.90
CA PRO A 61 -6.42 6.42 -21.51
C PRO A 61 -7.39 5.41 -22.14
N ILE A 62 -8.10 4.65 -21.31
CA ILE A 62 -9.11 3.68 -21.73
C ILE A 62 -10.47 4.34 -21.84
N ASN A 63 -10.77 5.27 -20.94
CA ASN A 63 -11.93 6.16 -21.07
C ASN A 63 -11.50 7.62 -21.02
N TRP A 64 -12.38 8.51 -21.46
CA TRP A 64 -12.15 9.96 -21.46
C TRP A 64 -13.33 10.71 -20.84
N PRO A 65 -13.11 11.66 -19.92
CA PRO A 65 -14.18 12.35 -19.21
C PRO A 65 -14.87 13.41 -20.07
N ILE A 66 -16.16 13.56 -19.91
CA ILE A 66 -16.96 14.62 -20.56
C ILE A 66 -17.24 15.70 -19.52
N GLY A 67 -16.39 16.73 -19.51
CA GLY A 67 -16.42 17.79 -18.52
C GLY A 67 -15.88 17.38 -17.14
N SER A 68 -15.95 18.31 -16.17
CA SER A 68 -15.57 18.10 -14.79
C SER A 68 -16.48 18.90 -13.83
N GLY A 69 -16.47 18.57 -12.56
CA GLY A 69 -17.27 19.23 -11.54
C GLY A 69 -18.77 19.17 -11.84
N LYS A 70 -19.45 20.29 -11.81
CA LYS A 70 -20.87 20.37 -12.12
C LYS A 70 -21.22 20.10 -13.59
N LYS A 71 -20.24 20.18 -14.48
CA LYS A 71 -20.37 19.90 -15.91
C LYS A 71 -20.01 18.46 -16.27
N PHE A 72 -19.62 17.65 -15.29
CA PHE A 72 -19.30 16.26 -15.52
C PHE A 72 -20.56 15.48 -15.91
N ARG A 73 -20.60 14.95 -17.15
CA ARG A 73 -21.77 14.27 -17.72
C ARG A 73 -21.55 12.78 -17.89
N GLY A 74 -20.30 12.36 -18.07
CA GLY A 74 -20.00 10.98 -18.41
C GLY A 74 -18.55 10.76 -18.75
N VAL A 75 -18.29 9.56 -19.19
CA VAL A 75 -17.02 9.19 -19.81
C VAL A 75 -17.27 8.55 -21.18
N TYR A 76 -16.38 8.82 -22.10
CA TYR A 76 -16.32 8.09 -23.35
C TYR A 76 -15.41 6.87 -23.20
N ASP A 77 -15.96 5.68 -23.35
CA ASP A 77 -15.21 4.42 -23.38
C ASP A 77 -14.59 4.24 -24.77
N ARG A 78 -13.27 4.34 -24.89
CA ARG A 78 -12.55 4.29 -26.14
C ARG A 78 -12.53 2.90 -26.79
N ASP A 79 -12.60 1.86 -25.98
CA ASP A 79 -12.63 0.48 -26.45
C ASP A 79 -14.01 0.12 -27.05
N LYS A 80 -15.07 0.48 -26.35
CA LYS A 80 -16.46 0.27 -26.81
C LYS A 80 -16.92 1.33 -27.82
N LYS A 81 -16.25 2.48 -27.90
CA LYS A 81 -16.65 3.68 -28.67
C LYS A 81 -18.02 4.21 -28.29
N LYS A 82 -18.32 4.22 -27.00
CA LYS A 82 -19.61 4.64 -26.44
C LYS A 82 -19.43 5.64 -25.33
N VAL A 83 -20.41 6.51 -25.19
CA VAL A 83 -20.53 7.41 -24.04
C VAL A 83 -21.30 6.67 -22.92
N LEU A 84 -20.70 6.65 -21.74
CA LEU A 84 -21.31 6.14 -20.53
C LEU A 84 -21.79 7.32 -19.71
N THR A 85 -23.10 7.42 -19.52
CA THR A 85 -23.73 8.49 -18.74
C THR A 85 -24.32 7.93 -17.46
N PHE A 86 -24.56 8.81 -16.48
CA PHE A 86 -25.05 8.40 -15.18
C PHE A 86 -26.23 9.28 -14.78
N SER A 87 -27.29 8.67 -14.35
CA SER A 87 -28.40 9.38 -13.74
C SER A 87 -28.04 9.87 -12.34
N ASP A 88 -28.50 11.05 -11.96
CA ASP A 88 -28.36 11.62 -10.60
C ASP A 88 -28.96 10.69 -9.55
N THR A 89 -28.20 9.70 -9.13
CA THR A 89 -28.57 8.83 -8.01
C THR A 89 -27.95 9.35 -6.73
N MET A 90 -28.74 9.50 -5.71
CA MET A 90 -28.34 9.96 -4.39
C MET A 90 -27.06 9.27 -3.92
N LYS A 91 -25.96 10.06 -3.83
CA LYS A 91 -24.72 9.81 -3.07
C LYS A 91 -24.48 8.33 -2.68
N GLY A 92 -23.96 7.54 -3.62
CA GLY A 92 -23.27 6.29 -3.30
C GLY A 92 -24.09 5.11 -2.75
N THR A 93 -25.44 5.20 -2.70
CA THR A 93 -26.29 4.18 -2.07
C THR A 93 -27.07 3.29 -3.02
N LYS A 94 -27.02 3.55 -4.33
CA LYS A 94 -27.61 2.67 -5.36
C LYS A 94 -26.63 2.55 -6.54
N GLU A 95 -26.64 1.39 -7.17
CA GLU A 95 -26.00 1.16 -8.46
C GLU A 95 -26.49 2.25 -9.41
N GLY A 96 -25.54 3.06 -9.90
CA GLY A 96 -25.84 4.01 -10.96
C GLY A 96 -26.21 3.19 -12.19
N ILE A 97 -27.38 3.40 -12.76
CA ILE A 97 -27.74 2.81 -14.03
C ILE A 97 -26.86 3.49 -15.06
N GLU A 98 -25.86 2.77 -15.58
CA GLU A 98 -25.04 3.25 -16.68
C GLU A 98 -25.87 3.13 -17.97
N GLU A 99 -26.15 4.27 -18.60
CA GLU A 99 -26.65 4.27 -19.97
C GLU A 99 -25.46 4.31 -20.92
N GLU A 100 -25.41 3.35 -21.86
CA GLU A 100 -24.45 3.33 -22.95
C GLU A 100 -25.10 3.96 -24.18
N ILE A 101 -24.58 5.11 -24.61
CA ILE A 101 -25.08 5.86 -25.77
C ILE A 101 -24.01 5.89 -26.85
N ASP A 102 -24.37 5.57 -28.09
CA ASP A 102 -23.45 5.72 -29.22
C ASP A 102 -23.15 7.20 -29.43
N ILE A 103 -21.92 7.55 -29.83
CA ILE A 103 -21.47 8.93 -29.98
C ILE A 103 -22.29 9.69 -31.07
N ASP A 104 -22.81 8.95 -32.03
CA ASP A 104 -23.63 9.48 -33.15
C ASP A 104 -25.14 9.47 -32.84
N ASP A 105 -25.54 8.94 -31.68
CA ASP A 105 -26.97 8.87 -31.30
C ASP A 105 -27.48 10.29 -31.00
N PRO A 106 -28.60 10.72 -31.57
CA PRO A 106 -29.21 12.00 -31.26
C PRO A 106 -29.57 12.21 -29.79
N HIS A 107 -29.87 11.10 -29.06
CA HIS A 107 -30.18 11.14 -27.62
C HIS A 107 -28.98 11.55 -26.78
N LEU A 108 -27.76 11.50 -27.31
CA LEU A 108 -26.59 12.01 -26.58
C LEU A 108 -26.75 13.50 -26.23
N LEU A 109 -27.38 14.28 -27.09
CA LEU A 109 -27.61 15.71 -26.87
C LEU A 109 -28.66 16.01 -25.77
N ASP A 110 -29.38 14.99 -25.28
CA ASP A 110 -30.28 15.15 -24.13
C ASP A 110 -29.46 15.19 -22.81
N VAL A 111 -28.24 14.66 -22.81
CA VAL A 111 -27.36 14.54 -21.63
C VAL A 111 -26.14 15.45 -21.73
N VAL A 112 -25.54 15.55 -22.92
CA VAL A 112 -24.33 16.32 -23.21
C VAL A 112 -24.71 17.47 -24.16
N ASP A 113 -24.29 18.69 -23.86
CA ASP A 113 -24.54 19.82 -24.76
C ASP A 113 -23.65 19.76 -26.03
N GLU A 114 -24.03 20.58 -27.05
CA GLU A 114 -23.32 20.58 -28.32
C GLU A 114 -21.84 20.93 -28.16
N ASP A 115 -21.52 21.93 -27.31
CA ASP A 115 -20.13 22.38 -27.09
C ASP A 115 -19.29 21.23 -26.42
N GLN A 116 -19.88 20.51 -25.49
CA GLN A 116 -19.22 19.36 -24.85
C GLN A 116 -19.01 18.20 -25.82
N LYS A 117 -19.96 17.97 -26.73
CA LYS A 117 -19.83 16.93 -27.76
C LYS A 117 -18.72 17.30 -28.74
N GLU A 118 -18.67 18.55 -29.23
CA GLU A 118 -17.63 19.05 -30.13
C GLU A 118 -16.25 18.94 -29.45
N GLN A 119 -16.13 19.42 -28.22
CA GLN A 119 -14.89 19.29 -27.42
C GLN A 119 -14.45 17.83 -27.28
N LEU A 120 -15.38 16.93 -26.94
CA LEU A 120 -15.09 15.50 -26.85
C LEU A 120 -14.53 14.93 -28.16
N MET A 121 -15.11 15.29 -29.31
CA MET A 121 -14.65 14.79 -30.60
C MET A 121 -13.24 15.27 -30.91
N ASP A 122 -12.93 16.54 -30.66
CA ASP A 122 -11.60 17.13 -30.87
C ASP A 122 -10.56 16.43 -29.93
N GLU A 123 -10.93 16.22 -28.67
CA GLU A 123 -10.07 15.56 -27.71
C GLU A 123 -9.81 14.07 -28.04
N ILE A 124 -10.81 13.35 -28.57
CA ILE A 124 -10.66 11.97 -29.06
C ILE A 124 -9.69 11.91 -30.24
N GLU A 125 -9.82 12.84 -31.20
CA GLU A 125 -8.91 12.90 -32.33
C GLU A 125 -7.46 13.14 -31.90
N LEU A 126 -7.26 14.05 -30.95
CA LEU A 126 -5.93 14.27 -30.32
C LEU A 126 -5.38 13.02 -29.62
N LEU A 127 -6.22 12.32 -28.85
CA LEU A 127 -5.83 11.12 -28.16
C LEU A 127 -5.45 9.99 -29.12
N ASP A 128 -6.23 9.81 -30.19
CA ASP A 128 -5.95 8.76 -31.18
C ASP A 128 -4.66 9.04 -31.97
N GLY A 129 -4.24 10.30 -32.04
CA GLY A 129 -2.97 10.68 -32.64
C GLY A 129 -1.77 10.72 -31.75
N ALA A 130 -1.95 10.91 -30.43
CA ALA A 130 -0.86 11.21 -29.49
C ALA A 130 -0.72 10.24 -28.32
N SER A 131 -1.79 9.55 -27.91
CA SER A 131 -1.71 8.61 -26.77
C SER A 131 -1.16 7.24 -27.19
N ALA A 132 -0.51 6.55 -26.24
CA ALA A 132 -0.11 5.17 -26.46
C ALA A 132 -1.36 4.27 -26.62
N GLU A 133 -1.27 3.28 -27.50
CA GLU A 133 -2.26 2.23 -27.60
C GLU A 133 -2.09 1.22 -26.45
N PHE A 134 -3.16 0.53 -26.10
CA PHE A 134 -3.10 -0.51 -25.07
C PHE A 134 -2.19 -1.67 -25.52
N ASP A 135 -1.18 -1.96 -24.73
CA ASP A 135 -0.26 -3.08 -24.91
C ASP A 135 -0.11 -3.87 -23.60
N GLN A 136 -0.61 -5.11 -23.63
CA GLN A 136 -0.60 -6.01 -22.47
C GLN A 136 0.81 -6.33 -21.97
N GLU A 137 1.79 -6.40 -22.87
CA GLU A 137 3.17 -6.70 -22.51
C GLU A 137 3.81 -5.52 -21.78
N LEU A 138 3.62 -4.29 -22.27
CA LEU A 138 4.10 -3.07 -21.62
C LEU A 138 3.43 -2.86 -20.25
N VAL A 139 2.12 -3.13 -20.16
CA VAL A 139 1.41 -3.09 -18.86
C VAL A 139 1.99 -4.11 -17.89
N SER A 140 2.26 -5.33 -18.34
CA SER A 140 2.82 -6.38 -17.48
C SER A 140 4.23 -6.06 -16.97
N LYS A 141 5.01 -5.31 -17.76
CA LYS A 141 6.35 -4.83 -17.39
C LYS A 141 6.33 -3.60 -16.48
N GLY A 142 5.18 -2.94 -16.33
CA GLY A 142 5.05 -1.68 -15.58
C GLY A 142 5.57 -0.47 -16.36
N GLU A 143 5.64 -0.54 -17.68
CA GLU A 143 6.08 0.52 -18.59
C GLU A 143 4.91 1.36 -19.14
N LEU A 144 3.69 0.80 -19.12
CA LEU A 144 2.46 1.42 -19.56
C LEU A 144 1.39 1.28 -18.47
N SER A 145 0.67 2.37 -18.18
CA SER A 145 -0.47 2.37 -17.26
C SER A 145 -1.77 2.67 -17.99
N PRO A 146 -2.74 1.73 -18.00
CA PRO A 146 -4.11 2.04 -18.41
C PRO A 146 -4.71 3.08 -17.46
N VAL A 147 -5.28 4.17 -18.02
CA VAL A 147 -5.83 5.29 -17.26
C VAL A 147 -7.34 5.33 -17.39
N PHE A 148 -8.01 5.51 -16.27
CA PHE A 148 -9.47 5.63 -16.16
C PHE A 148 -9.83 6.89 -15.40
N PHE A 149 -10.88 7.55 -15.82
CA PHE A 149 -11.45 8.72 -15.16
C PHE A 149 -12.79 8.37 -14.54
N GLY A 150 -13.08 8.92 -13.35
CA GLY A 150 -14.34 8.68 -12.69
C GLY A 150 -14.47 9.37 -11.32
N SER A 151 -15.49 8.97 -10.56
CA SER A 151 -15.73 9.42 -9.20
C SER A 151 -16.16 8.25 -8.31
N ALA A 152 -15.31 7.87 -7.38
CA ALA A 152 -15.63 6.82 -6.42
C ALA A 152 -16.74 7.23 -5.44
N LEU A 153 -16.91 8.52 -5.17
CA LEU A 153 -17.96 9.02 -4.27
C LEU A 153 -19.35 8.79 -4.85
N THR A 154 -19.51 8.94 -6.15
CA THR A 154 -20.76 8.75 -6.87
C THR A 154 -20.91 7.37 -7.49
N ASN A 155 -19.93 6.48 -7.32
CA ASN A 155 -19.77 5.20 -8.02
C ASN A 155 -19.65 5.31 -9.54
N PHE A 156 -19.21 6.47 -10.01
CA PHE A 156 -19.20 6.82 -11.40
C PHE A 156 -17.96 6.26 -12.10
N GLY A 157 -18.15 5.42 -13.14
CA GLY A 157 -17.07 4.78 -13.87
C GLY A 157 -16.32 3.67 -13.09
N VAL A 158 -16.73 3.35 -11.85
CA VAL A 158 -16.06 2.34 -11.02
C VAL A 158 -16.34 0.93 -11.54
N GLU A 159 -17.58 0.65 -11.90
CA GLU A 159 -17.96 -0.67 -12.46
C GLU A 159 -17.25 -0.93 -13.78
N THR A 160 -17.28 0.05 -14.70
CA THR A 160 -16.58 -0.03 -15.98
C THR A 160 -15.08 -0.23 -15.80
N PHE A 161 -14.47 0.52 -14.87
CA PHE A 161 -13.07 0.30 -14.49
C PHE A 161 -12.83 -1.15 -14.06
N LEU A 162 -13.66 -1.69 -13.17
CA LEU A 162 -13.50 -3.07 -12.68
C LEU A 162 -13.67 -4.10 -13.79
N GLN A 163 -14.58 -3.89 -14.74
CA GLN A 163 -14.76 -4.78 -15.90
C GLN A 163 -13.49 -4.80 -16.76
N HIS A 164 -12.95 -3.64 -17.13
CA HIS A 164 -11.69 -3.55 -17.86
C HIS A 164 -10.50 -4.12 -17.05
N PHE A 165 -10.43 -3.80 -15.76
CA PHE A 165 -9.39 -4.31 -14.88
C PHE A 165 -9.34 -5.85 -14.86
N LEU A 166 -10.50 -6.53 -14.81
CA LEU A 166 -10.57 -7.98 -14.82
C LEU A 166 -10.05 -8.60 -16.12
N THR A 167 -10.23 -7.93 -17.26
CA THR A 167 -9.74 -8.40 -18.56
C THR A 167 -8.29 -8.05 -18.84
N MET A 168 -7.83 -6.91 -18.34
CA MET A 168 -6.48 -6.38 -18.59
C MET A 168 -5.45 -6.80 -17.54
N THR A 169 -5.89 -7.22 -16.34
CA THR A 169 -4.95 -7.61 -15.28
C THR A 169 -4.38 -9.01 -15.53
N MET A 170 -3.13 -9.18 -15.09
CA MET A 170 -2.45 -10.47 -15.16
C MET A 170 -2.90 -11.39 -14.02
N PRO A 171 -2.86 -12.73 -14.22
CA PRO A 171 -2.95 -13.68 -13.12
C PRO A 171 -1.91 -13.38 -12.02
N PRO A 172 -2.07 -13.98 -10.82
CA PRO A 172 -1.09 -13.82 -9.76
C PRO A 172 0.32 -14.16 -10.23
N LEU A 173 1.25 -13.22 -10.07
CA LEU A 173 2.63 -13.41 -10.50
C LEU A 173 3.39 -14.33 -9.53
N PRO A 174 4.39 -15.07 -10.02
CA PRO A 174 5.34 -15.81 -9.20
C PRO A 174 6.02 -14.91 -8.17
N ARG A 175 6.41 -15.47 -7.03
CA ARG A 175 7.07 -14.73 -5.96
C ARG A 175 8.45 -15.31 -5.63
N THR A 176 9.42 -14.43 -5.43
CA THR A 176 10.79 -14.81 -5.05
C THR A 176 10.85 -15.26 -3.59
N ALA A 177 11.55 -16.33 -3.35
CA ALA A 177 11.92 -16.86 -2.05
C ALA A 177 13.43 -17.15 -2.02
N ASP A 178 13.98 -17.48 -0.87
CA ASP A 178 15.40 -17.85 -0.70
C ASP A 178 15.83 -19.06 -1.53
N CYS A 179 14.89 -19.95 -1.86
CA CYS A 179 15.13 -21.12 -2.74
C CYS A 179 14.92 -20.85 -4.24
N GLY A 180 14.57 -19.62 -4.64
CA GLY A 180 14.23 -19.24 -6.01
C GLY A 180 12.78 -18.79 -6.18
N VAL A 181 12.26 -18.84 -7.40
CA VAL A 181 10.92 -18.35 -7.75
C VAL A 181 9.88 -19.43 -7.50
N ILE A 182 8.82 -19.07 -6.78
CA ILE A 182 7.66 -19.95 -6.49
C ILE A 182 6.51 -19.57 -7.40
N ASP A 183 6.06 -20.53 -8.21
CA ASP A 183 4.94 -20.37 -9.13
C ASP A 183 3.60 -20.52 -8.36
N PRO A 184 2.61 -19.64 -8.59
CA PRO A 184 1.27 -19.75 -7.97
C PRO A 184 0.53 -21.06 -8.24
N VAL A 185 0.78 -21.71 -9.37
CA VAL A 185 0.14 -23.00 -9.74
C VAL A 185 0.82 -24.23 -9.16
N LYS A 186 1.92 -24.06 -8.40
CA LYS A 186 2.59 -25.17 -7.70
C LYS A 186 1.61 -25.83 -6.73
N GLU A 187 1.63 -27.17 -6.63
CA GLU A 187 0.69 -27.92 -5.78
C GLU A 187 0.83 -27.65 -4.29
N ASP A 188 2.07 -27.47 -3.82
CA ASP A 188 2.33 -27.17 -2.42
C ASP A 188 1.74 -25.81 -2.01
N PHE A 189 0.94 -25.81 -0.94
CA PHE A 189 0.48 -24.57 -0.37
C PHE A 189 1.64 -23.75 0.21
N SER A 190 1.65 -22.47 -0.10
CA SER A 190 2.47 -21.49 0.59
C SER A 190 1.75 -20.17 0.71
N ALA A 191 1.98 -19.47 1.80
CA ALA A 191 1.39 -18.16 2.09
C ALA A 191 2.39 -17.27 2.82
N PHE A 192 2.12 -15.98 2.75
CA PHE A 192 2.97 -14.93 3.29
C PHE A 192 2.12 -13.96 4.10
N VAL A 193 2.50 -13.72 5.35
CA VAL A 193 1.82 -12.78 6.25
C VAL A 193 2.23 -11.35 5.91
N PHE A 194 1.27 -10.53 5.48
CA PHE A 194 1.56 -9.14 5.11
C PHE A 194 0.95 -8.10 6.04
N LYS A 195 -0.02 -8.50 6.88
CA LYS A 195 -0.69 -7.60 7.81
C LYS A 195 -1.13 -8.37 9.06
N ILE A 196 -1.01 -7.73 10.20
CA ILE A 196 -1.61 -8.19 11.45
C ILE A 196 -2.55 -7.10 11.94
N GLN A 197 -3.72 -7.48 12.42
CA GLN A 197 -4.68 -6.56 12.99
C GLN A 197 -5.24 -7.14 14.29
N ALA A 198 -5.12 -6.38 15.37
CA ALA A 198 -5.62 -6.75 16.67
C ALA A 198 -6.77 -5.85 17.11
N ASN A 199 -7.56 -6.32 18.09
CA ASN A 199 -8.61 -5.56 18.77
C ASN A 199 -9.67 -4.96 17.83
N MET A 200 -9.99 -5.63 16.72
CA MET A 200 -11.06 -5.20 15.80
C MET A 200 -12.42 -5.16 16.50
N ASN A 201 -12.64 -6.07 17.45
CA ASN A 201 -13.82 -6.05 18.31
C ASN A 201 -13.39 -5.73 19.75
N LYS A 202 -13.88 -4.61 20.32
CA LYS A 202 -13.56 -4.23 21.71
C LYS A 202 -14.01 -5.26 22.76
N ALA A 203 -15.02 -6.07 22.45
CA ALA A 203 -15.53 -7.12 23.32
C ALA A 203 -14.67 -8.40 23.32
N HIS A 204 -13.95 -8.63 22.22
CA HIS A 204 -13.09 -9.80 22.06
C HIS A 204 -11.72 -9.32 21.65
N ARG A 205 -10.69 -9.66 22.43
CA ARG A 205 -9.28 -9.39 22.10
C ARG A 205 -8.84 -10.34 20.99
N ASP A 206 -9.44 -10.18 19.81
CA ASP A 206 -9.08 -10.98 18.63
C ASP A 206 -7.86 -10.36 17.92
N ARG A 207 -7.03 -11.23 17.43
CA ARG A 207 -5.90 -10.89 16.57
C ARG A 207 -5.99 -11.74 15.31
N ILE A 208 -5.92 -11.09 14.16
CA ILE A 208 -6.01 -11.73 12.84
C ILE A 208 -4.72 -11.46 12.09
N ALA A 209 -4.12 -12.53 11.57
CA ALA A 209 -3.05 -12.45 10.59
C ALA A 209 -3.64 -12.56 9.18
N PHE A 210 -3.43 -11.52 8.37
CA PHE A 210 -3.79 -11.53 6.97
C PHE A 210 -2.61 -12.04 6.15
N MET A 211 -2.88 -13.04 5.33
CA MET A 211 -1.88 -13.64 4.49
C MET A 211 -2.35 -13.74 3.04
N ARG A 212 -1.42 -13.52 2.13
CA ARG A 212 -1.62 -13.81 0.72
C ARG A 212 -1.17 -15.24 0.46
N ILE A 213 -2.00 -16.02 -0.20
CA ILE A 213 -1.62 -17.33 -0.72
C ILE A 213 -0.74 -17.12 -1.94
N CYS A 214 0.46 -17.65 -1.92
CA CYS A 214 1.44 -17.50 -2.99
C CYS A 214 1.50 -18.69 -3.92
N SER A 215 1.16 -19.88 -3.43
CA SER A 215 1.04 -21.09 -4.24
C SER A 215 0.06 -22.11 -3.65
N GLY A 216 -0.41 -23.00 -4.50
CA GLY A 216 -1.25 -24.12 -4.14
C GLY A 216 -2.64 -23.75 -3.68
N LYS A 217 -3.24 -24.63 -2.90
CA LYS A 217 -4.60 -24.51 -2.41
C LYS A 217 -4.65 -24.55 -0.90
N PHE A 218 -5.41 -23.63 -0.33
CA PHE A 218 -5.76 -23.62 1.08
C PHE A 218 -7.05 -24.43 1.29
N ASP A 219 -7.03 -25.33 2.26
CA ASP A 219 -8.22 -26.00 2.79
C ASP A 219 -8.34 -25.72 4.30
N ALA A 220 -9.56 -25.43 4.78
CA ALA A 220 -9.80 -25.08 6.18
C ALA A 220 -9.34 -26.20 7.13
N GLY A 221 -8.59 -25.83 8.15
CA GLY A 221 -8.06 -26.77 9.16
C GLY A 221 -6.80 -27.52 8.72
N MET A 222 -6.22 -27.18 7.57
CA MET A 222 -4.96 -27.78 7.11
C MET A 222 -3.81 -27.51 8.10
N GLU A 223 -2.87 -28.43 8.16
CA GLU A 223 -1.61 -28.27 8.90
C GLU A 223 -0.55 -27.67 7.98
N VAL A 224 0.11 -26.65 8.44
CA VAL A 224 1.19 -25.95 7.74
C VAL A 224 2.43 -25.86 8.63
N PHE A 225 3.57 -25.64 8.01
CA PHE A 225 4.81 -25.31 8.72
C PHE A 225 5.01 -23.80 8.74
N HIS A 226 5.16 -23.22 9.92
CA HIS A 226 5.55 -21.84 10.13
C HIS A 226 7.07 -21.76 10.09
N VAL A 227 7.62 -21.17 9.03
CA VAL A 227 9.07 -21.25 8.74
C VAL A 227 9.89 -20.53 9.79
N GLN A 228 9.58 -19.25 10.05
CA GLN A 228 10.30 -18.45 11.03
C GLN A 228 10.12 -18.96 12.47
N GLY A 229 8.96 -19.52 12.78
CA GLY A 229 8.68 -20.14 14.09
C GLY A 229 9.20 -21.56 14.24
N GLY A 230 9.68 -22.20 13.17
CA GLY A 230 10.27 -23.55 13.20
C GLY A 230 9.31 -24.68 13.60
N LYS A 231 7.99 -24.50 13.47
CA LYS A 231 6.99 -25.44 13.99
C LYS A 231 5.80 -25.63 13.06
N LYS A 232 5.18 -26.80 13.17
CA LYS A 232 3.90 -27.10 12.52
C LYS A 232 2.74 -26.50 13.32
N MET A 233 1.71 -26.07 12.61
CA MET A 233 0.49 -25.54 13.20
C MET A 233 -0.71 -25.72 12.30
N ARG A 234 -1.91 -25.64 12.87
CA ARG A 234 -3.14 -25.60 12.11
C ARG A 234 -3.64 -24.17 11.96
N LEU A 235 -4.04 -23.81 10.75
CA LEU A 235 -4.67 -22.53 10.47
C LEU A 235 -6.14 -22.60 10.90
N SER A 236 -6.50 -21.83 11.93
CA SER A 236 -7.83 -21.84 12.51
C SER A 236 -8.64 -20.59 12.11
N GLN A 237 -9.96 -20.76 12.06
CA GLN A 237 -10.94 -19.73 11.78
C GLN A 237 -10.58 -18.89 10.51
N PRO A 238 -10.39 -19.55 9.34
CA PRO A 238 -10.07 -18.84 8.11
C PRO A 238 -11.26 -17.98 7.69
N GLN A 239 -10.99 -16.70 7.43
CA GLN A 239 -11.98 -15.69 7.12
C GLN A 239 -11.58 -14.91 5.86
N GLN A 240 -12.55 -14.56 5.07
CA GLN A 240 -12.44 -13.51 4.06
C GLN A 240 -13.19 -12.30 4.57
N MET A 241 -12.56 -11.14 4.43
CA MET A 241 -13.16 -9.88 4.86
C MET A 241 -13.62 -9.09 3.64
N MET A 242 -14.87 -8.63 3.70
CA MET A 242 -15.42 -7.69 2.73
C MET A 242 -16.00 -6.51 3.54
N ALA A 243 -15.31 -5.39 3.53
CA ALA A 243 -15.59 -4.23 4.38
C ALA A 243 -15.69 -4.62 5.87
N SER A 244 -16.84 -4.46 6.52
CA SER A 244 -17.08 -4.85 7.90
C SER A 244 -17.52 -6.31 8.09
N GLU A 245 -17.83 -7.01 7.00
CA GLU A 245 -18.34 -8.38 7.05
C GLU A 245 -17.21 -9.39 7.08
N ARG A 246 -17.37 -10.43 7.91
CA ARG A 246 -16.47 -11.57 8.00
C ARG A 246 -17.19 -12.82 7.54
N LYS A 247 -16.67 -13.44 6.51
CA LYS A 247 -17.21 -14.70 5.98
C LYS A 247 -16.20 -15.83 6.20
N MET A 248 -16.61 -16.88 6.89
CA MET A 248 -15.81 -18.10 6.99
C MET A 248 -15.63 -18.73 5.62
N ILE A 249 -14.41 -19.13 5.31
CA ILE A 249 -14.08 -19.78 4.04
C ILE A 249 -13.53 -21.18 4.28
N THR A 250 -13.77 -22.06 3.32
CA THR A 250 -13.27 -23.44 3.37
C THR A 250 -12.11 -23.67 2.42
N LYS A 251 -12.02 -22.90 1.35
CA LYS A 251 -11.02 -23.03 0.28
C LYS A 251 -10.56 -21.66 -0.20
N ALA A 252 -9.30 -21.57 -0.60
CA ALA A 252 -8.72 -20.44 -1.30
C ALA A 252 -7.50 -20.88 -2.12
N TYR A 253 -7.07 -20.06 -3.06
CA TYR A 253 -6.07 -20.43 -4.06
C TYR A 253 -4.95 -19.38 -4.15
N GLY A 254 -3.89 -19.70 -4.89
CA GLY A 254 -2.81 -18.76 -5.16
C GLY A 254 -3.33 -17.40 -5.66
N GLY A 255 -2.92 -16.32 -5.00
CA GLY A 255 -3.40 -14.96 -5.23
C GLY A 255 -4.47 -14.47 -4.23
N ASP A 256 -5.24 -15.37 -3.61
CA ASP A 256 -6.24 -14.99 -2.63
C ASP A 256 -5.63 -14.46 -1.33
N ILE A 257 -6.39 -13.61 -0.67
CA ILE A 257 -6.08 -13.09 0.67
C ILE A 257 -7.04 -13.71 1.67
N ILE A 258 -6.48 -14.30 2.72
CA ILE A 258 -7.23 -14.87 3.84
C ILE A 258 -6.76 -14.26 5.17
N GLY A 259 -7.68 -14.12 6.11
CA GLY A 259 -7.38 -13.82 7.51
C GLY A 259 -7.49 -15.10 8.35
N VAL A 260 -6.54 -15.35 9.23
CA VAL A 260 -6.61 -16.46 10.19
C VAL A 260 -6.44 -15.92 11.60
N PHE A 261 -7.03 -16.62 12.57
CA PHE A 261 -6.83 -16.27 13.97
C PHE A 261 -5.34 -16.39 14.34
N ASP A 262 -4.81 -15.35 14.97
CA ASP A 262 -3.42 -15.31 15.44
C ASP A 262 -3.36 -15.34 16.97
N PRO A 263 -2.87 -16.41 17.57
CA PRO A 263 -2.65 -16.46 19.02
C PRO A 263 -1.46 -15.58 19.49
N GLY A 264 -0.92 -14.72 18.65
CA GLY A 264 0.22 -13.84 18.95
C GLY A 264 1.57 -14.42 18.54
N ILE A 265 1.57 -15.30 17.55
CA ILE A 265 2.79 -15.99 17.08
C ILE A 265 3.26 -15.53 15.70
N PHE A 266 2.39 -14.87 14.92
CA PHE A 266 2.76 -14.38 13.60
C PHE A 266 3.39 -13.01 13.66
N SER A 267 4.31 -12.79 12.73
CA SER A 267 4.90 -11.50 12.41
C SER A 267 4.67 -11.18 10.92
N ILE A 268 4.66 -9.89 10.56
CA ILE A 268 4.66 -9.48 9.16
C ILE A 268 5.96 -9.98 8.52
N GLY A 269 5.84 -10.62 7.36
CA GLY A 269 6.96 -11.27 6.69
C GLY A 269 7.03 -12.79 6.87
N ASP A 270 6.24 -13.36 7.79
CA ASP A 270 6.27 -14.80 8.04
C ASP A 270 5.77 -15.62 6.84
N THR A 271 6.45 -16.73 6.61
CA THR A 271 6.11 -17.70 5.56
C THR A 271 5.51 -18.96 6.18
N LEU A 272 4.42 -19.43 5.56
CA LEU A 272 3.78 -20.70 5.90
C LEU A 272 3.77 -21.59 4.66
N THR A 273 4.08 -22.87 4.83
CA THR A 273 4.13 -23.82 3.71
C THR A 273 3.79 -25.25 4.12
N THR A 274 3.29 -26.02 3.16
CA THR A 274 3.17 -27.48 3.26
C THR A 274 4.34 -28.19 2.59
N SER A 275 5.20 -27.47 1.86
CA SER A 275 6.35 -28.07 1.18
C SER A 275 7.29 -28.80 2.12
N LYS A 276 7.88 -29.86 1.64
CA LYS A 276 8.96 -30.59 2.36
C LYS A 276 10.23 -29.75 2.47
N GLU A 277 10.59 -29.04 1.40
CA GLU A 277 11.66 -28.07 1.39
C GLU A 277 11.17 -26.79 2.04
N LYS A 278 11.85 -26.37 3.11
CA LYS A 278 11.50 -25.14 3.82
C LYS A 278 12.19 -23.98 3.13
N PHE A 279 11.41 -22.95 2.85
CA PHE A 279 11.89 -21.71 2.25
C PHE A 279 11.19 -20.52 2.89
N ALA A 280 11.79 -19.36 2.81
CA ALA A 280 11.21 -18.10 3.27
C ALA A 280 11.04 -17.14 2.09
N TYR A 281 9.89 -16.49 2.02
CA TYR A 281 9.69 -15.40 1.07
C TYR A 281 10.51 -14.18 1.49
N GLU A 282 10.96 -13.41 0.50
CA GLU A 282 11.52 -12.08 0.78
C GLU A 282 10.50 -11.22 1.51
N GLY A 283 10.96 -10.55 2.56
CA GLY A 283 10.12 -9.69 3.39
C GLY A 283 9.51 -8.50 2.63
N ILE A 284 8.57 -7.81 3.28
CA ILE A 284 8.03 -6.55 2.77
C ILE A 284 9.02 -5.43 3.09
N PRO A 285 9.38 -4.57 2.12
CA PRO A 285 10.15 -3.38 2.43
C PRO A 285 9.40 -2.52 3.45
N THR A 286 10.08 -2.16 4.51
CA THR A 286 9.54 -1.25 5.50
C THR A 286 9.84 0.18 5.06
N PHE A 287 8.80 1.02 4.94
CA PHE A 287 9.00 2.44 4.64
C PHE A 287 9.79 3.11 5.75
N ALA A 288 10.78 3.90 5.35
CA ALA A 288 11.51 4.73 6.29
C ALA A 288 10.54 5.72 6.96
N PRO A 289 10.50 5.81 8.29
CA PRO A 289 9.79 6.88 8.98
C PRO A 289 10.41 8.24 8.65
N GLU A 290 9.56 9.27 8.63
CA GLU A 290 9.95 10.66 8.38
C GLU A 290 9.76 11.55 9.61
N HIS A 291 9.00 11.06 10.60
CA HIS A 291 8.74 11.78 11.82
C HIS A 291 9.06 10.91 13.02
N PHE A 292 9.74 11.46 13.98
CA PHE A 292 10.22 10.75 15.16
C PHE A 292 9.78 11.46 16.43
N ALA A 293 9.35 10.69 17.42
CA ALA A 293 9.03 11.20 18.74
C ALA A 293 9.50 10.26 19.84
N ARG A 294 10.00 10.83 20.93
CA ARG A 294 10.21 10.10 22.17
C ARG A 294 8.86 9.90 22.87
N VAL A 295 8.60 8.70 23.33
CA VAL A 295 7.31 8.31 23.91
C VAL A 295 7.52 7.90 25.36
N ARG A 296 6.76 8.51 26.27
CA ARG A 296 6.77 8.16 27.70
C ARG A 296 5.35 8.00 28.20
N GLN A 297 5.10 6.98 29.04
CA GLN A 297 3.85 6.90 29.79
C GLN A 297 3.78 7.99 30.85
N VAL A 298 2.57 8.55 31.05
CA VAL A 298 2.32 9.56 32.11
C VAL A 298 2.34 8.91 33.48
N ASP A 299 1.69 7.75 33.61
CA ASP A 299 1.64 6.97 34.84
C ASP A 299 2.66 5.81 34.78
N THR A 300 3.67 5.89 35.65
CA THR A 300 4.74 4.88 35.74
C THR A 300 4.22 3.51 36.19
N MET A 301 3.12 3.44 36.93
CA MET A 301 2.48 2.20 37.39
C MET A 301 1.92 1.37 36.21
N LYS A 302 1.63 2.02 35.08
CA LYS A 302 1.09 1.37 33.86
C LYS A 302 2.16 0.89 32.88
N ARG A 303 3.42 0.75 33.32
CA ARG A 303 4.52 0.36 32.43
C ARG A 303 4.28 -0.97 31.69
N LYS A 304 3.72 -1.97 32.34
CA LYS A 304 3.43 -3.26 31.69
C LYS A 304 2.41 -3.11 30.55
N GLN A 305 1.35 -2.35 30.79
CA GLN A 305 0.33 -2.07 29.79
C GLN A 305 0.91 -1.23 28.63
N PHE A 306 1.76 -0.25 28.95
CA PHE A 306 2.44 0.57 27.96
C PHE A 306 3.32 -0.27 27.04
N VAL A 307 4.23 -1.06 27.59
CA VAL A 307 5.14 -1.92 26.80
C VAL A 307 4.35 -2.92 25.94
N LYS A 308 3.31 -3.54 26.52
CA LYS A 308 2.44 -4.46 25.79
C LYS A 308 1.74 -3.75 24.63
N GLY A 309 1.13 -2.59 24.89
CA GLY A 309 0.34 -1.85 23.91
C GLY A 309 1.21 -1.33 22.75
N ILE A 310 2.34 -0.70 23.07
CA ILE A 310 3.20 -0.12 22.04
C ILE A 310 3.82 -1.19 21.15
N ASN A 311 4.26 -2.32 21.73
CA ASN A 311 4.79 -3.46 20.97
C ASN A 311 3.71 -4.08 20.06
N GLN A 312 2.48 -4.22 20.54
CA GLN A 312 1.40 -4.78 19.73
C GLN A 312 1.06 -3.86 18.54
N ILE A 313 0.97 -2.55 18.77
CA ILE A 313 0.71 -1.57 17.72
C ILE A 313 1.86 -1.56 16.69
N ALA A 314 3.10 -1.73 17.13
CA ALA A 314 4.26 -1.86 16.23
C ALA A 314 4.22 -3.15 15.41
N GLN A 315 3.84 -4.27 16.01
CA GLN A 315 3.70 -5.55 15.30
C GLN A 315 2.62 -5.52 14.21
N GLU A 316 1.64 -4.64 14.35
CA GLU A 316 0.62 -4.37 13.32
C GLU A 316 1.16 -3.50 12.17
N GLY A 317 2.38 -2.97 12.28
CA GLY A 317 2.99 -2.10 11.28
C GLY A 317 2.49 -0.65 11.29
N ALA A 318 1.70 -0.25 12.29
CA ALA A 318 1.17 1.11 12.39
C ALA A 318 2.23 2.13 12.79
N ILE A 319 3.25 1.70 13.52
CA ILE A 319 4.39 2.50 13.97
C ILE A 319 5.66 1.64 13.91
N GLN A 320 6.81 2.28 13.93
CA GLN A 320 8.10 1.63 14.16
C GLN A 320 8.67 2.06 15.50
N ILE A 321 9.28 1.13 16.22
CA ILE A 321 9.87 1.36 17.54
C ILE A 321 11.37 1.21 17.45
N PHE A 322 12.05 2.17 18.06
CA PHE A 322 13.50 2.20 18.18
C PHE A 322 13.89 2.49 19.62
N GLN A 323 15.11 2.10 19.95
CA GLN A 323 15.75 2.38 21.23
C GLN A 323 17.06 3.10 20.97
N GLU A 324 17.47 3.96 21.89
CA GLU A 324 18.80 4.52 21.84
C GLU A 324 19.86 3.40 21.99
N TYR A 325 20.91 3.49 21.20
CA TYR A 325 22.04 2.57 21.30
C TYR A 325 22.74 2.79 22.65
N ASN A 326 23.07 1.69 23.36
CA ASN A 326 23.68 1.70 24.69
C ASN A 326 22.85 2.28 25.85
N THR A 327 21.57 2.53 25.67
CA THR A 327 20.63 2.86 26.74
C THR A 327 19.64 1.71 26.94
N GLY A 328 19.18 1.52 28.18
CA GLY A 328 18.16 0.51 28.48
C GLY A 328 16.81 0.85 27.86
N MET A 329 15.83 -0.05 28.02
CA MET A 329 14.46 0.08 27.51
C MET A 329 13.66 1.31 28.02
N GLU A 330 14.28 2.24 28.70
CA GLU A 330 13.59 3.35 29.35
C GLU A 330 13.14 4.43 28.38
N GLU A 331 13.83 4.59 27.27
CA GLU A 331 13.48 5.60 26.25
C GLU A 331 13.11 4.97 24.92
N ILE A 332 11.82 4.96 24.63
CA ILE A 332 11.28 4.47 23.37
C ILE A 332 11.18 5.65 22.39
N ILE A 333 11.77 5.46 21.21
CA ILE A 333 11.59 6.36 20.06
C ILE A 333 10.60 5.69 19.12
N VAL A 334 9.56 6.42 18.73
CA VAL A 334 8.59 5.97 17.73
C VAL A 334 8.85 6.73 16.44
N GLY A 335 8.94 6.00 15.34
CA GLY A 335 9.01 6.52 13.99
C GLY A 335 7.69 6.27 13.25
N VAL A 336 7.22 7.27 12.50
CA VAL A 336 6.00 7.21 11.69
C VAL A 336 6.23 7.87 10.33
N VAL A 337 5.48 7.42 9.32
CA VAL A 337 5.53 8.01 7.97
C VAL A 337 4.75 9.32 7.91
N GLY A 338 3.66 9.44 8.67
CA GLY A 338 2.84 10.65 8.73
C GLY A 338 2.45 11.01 10.15
N VAL A 339 2.42 12.31 10.46
CA VAL A 339 2.19 12.85 11.82
C VAL A 339 0.88 12.39 12.46
N LEU A 340 -0.17 12.14 11.66
CA LEU A 340 -1.45 11.65 12.17
C LEU A 340 -1.35 10.28 12.84
N GLN A 341 -0.33 9.48 12.52
CA GLN A 341 -0.10 8.20 13.19
C GLN A 341 0.25 8.37 14.67
N PHE A 342 0.80 9.49 15.09
CA PHE A 342 1.00 9.81 16.51
C PHE A 342 -0.33 10.00 17.25
N ASP A 343 -1.32 10.60 16.62
CA ASP A 343 -2.67 10.76 17.22
C ASP A 343 -3.36 9.41 17.33
N VAL A 344 -3.23 8.57 16.30
CA VAL A 344 -3.72 7.19 16.33
C VAL A 344 -3.04 6.39 17.46
N LEU A 345 -1.73 6.53 17.64
CA LEU A 345 -0.99 5.87 18.73
C LEU A 345 -1.52 6.31 20.10
N LYS A 346 -1.69 7.62 20.35
CA LYS A 346 -2.26 8.15 21.59
C LYS A 346 -3.66 7.59 21.85
N TYR A 347 -4.52 7.67 20.83
CA TYR A 347 -5.89 7.18 20.92
C TYR A 347 -5.94 5.69 21.25
N ARG A 348 -5.17 4.87 20.57
CA ARG A 348 -5.15 3.41 20.77
C ARG A 348 -4.59 3.02 22.12
N LEU A 349 -3.46 3.60 22.55
CA LEU A 349 -2.89 3.31 23.87
C LEU A 349 -3.85 3.69 25.00
N ASN A 350 -4.55 4.82 24.87
CA ASN A 350 -5.52 5.22 25.87
C ASN A 350 -6.76 4.30 25.89
N ASN A 351 -7.36 4.04 24.72
CA ASN A 351 -8.65 3.34 24.64
C ASN A 351 -8.56 1.82 24.74
N GLU A 352 -7.46 1.22 24.26
CA GLU A 352 -7.28 -0.23 24.23
C GLU A 352 -6.49 -0.76 25.44
N TYR A 353 -5.55 0.05 25.96
CA TYR A 353 -4.63 -0.35 27.03
C TYR A 353 -4.76 0.49 28.29
N ASN A 354 -5.61 1.51 28.29
CA ASN A 354 -5.79 2.46 29.39
C ASN A 354 -4.47 3.14 29.81
N VAL A 355 -3.66 3.55 28.82
CA VAL A 355 -2.35 4.19 29.02
C VAL A 355 -2.34 5.54 28.36
N GLU A 356 -2.14 6.58 29.15
CA GLU A 356 -1.87 7.93 28.66
C GLU A 356 -0.38 8.11 28.41
N ILE A 357 -0.03 8.74 27.26
CA ILE A 357 1.34 8.98 26.84
C ILE A 357 1.62 10.46 26.57
N ARG A 358 2.88 10.84 26.74
CA ARG A 358 3.45 12.10 26.24
C ARG A 358 4.38 11.81 25.09
N LEU A 359 4.25 12.63 24.04
CA LEU A 359 5.11 12.61 22.86
C LEU A 359 5.99 13.88 22.88
N GLU A 360 7.28 13.68 22.70
CA GLU A 360 8.27 14.73 22.50
C GLU A 360 8.85 14.57 21.11
N ASN A 361 8.51 15.49 20.20
CA ASN A 361 9.00 15.41 18.82
C ASN A 361 10.51 15.56 18.79
N LEU A 362 11.15 14.76 17.97
CA LEU A 362 12.59 14.77 17.75
C LEU A 362 12.91 15.43 16.40
N PRO A 363 14.04 16.15 16.28
CA PRO A 363 14.38 16.91 15.09
C PRO A 363 15.06 16.04 14.02
N TYR A 364 14.60 14.80 13.84
CA TYR A 364 15.14 13.89 12.84
C TYR A 364 14.12 13.69 11.73
N GLU A 365 14.61 13.65 10.48
CA GLU A 365 13.80 13.44 9.28
C GLU A 365 14.24 12.20 8.48
N TYR A 366 15.47 11.73 8.72
CA TYR A 366 16.06 10.63 7.97
C TYR A 366 16.48 9.50 8.89
N ILE A 367 16.18 8.27 8.46
CA ILE A 367 16.69 7.04 9.06
C ILE A 367 17.48 6.25 8.03
N ARG A 368 18.55 5.59 8.46
CA ARG A 368 19.36 4.70 7.63
C ARG A 368 19.67 3.41 8.36
N TRP A 369 19.50 2.31 7.66
CA TRP A 369 19.90 0.98 8.11
C TRP A 369 21.36 0.76 7.75
N ILE A 370 22.10 0.13 8.66
CA ILE A 370 23.49 -0.25 8.41
C ILE A 370 23.48 -1.65 7.81
N GLU A 371 23.98 -1.78 6.58
CA GLU A 371 24.01 -3.06 5.85
C GLU A 371 25.21 -3.94 6.22
N ASN A 372 26.22 -3.36 6.82
CA ASN A 372 27.42 -4.09 7.25
C ASN A 372 27.14 -4.90 8.52
N GLU A 373 27.52 -6.18 8.53
CA GLU A 373 27.31 -7.08 9.69
C GLU A 373 28.22 -6.75 10.89
N ASP A 374 29.45 -6.23 10.65
CA ASP A 374 30.48 -6.03 11.67
C ASP A 374 30.84 -4.55 11.86
N VAL A 375 29.84 -3.66 12.02
CA VAL A 375 30.11 -2.25 12.31
C VAL A 375 30.27 -2.01 13.80
N ASP A 376 31.43 -1.48 14.19
CA ASP A 376 31.65 -0.97 15.53
C ASP A 376 30.92 0.35 15.74
N MET A 377 29.73 0.25 16.33
CA MET A 377 28.87 1.39 16.60
C MET A 377 29.49 2.39 17.59
N ASP A 378 30.37 1.95 18.50
CA ASP A 378 30.96 2.83 19.49
C ASP A 378 32.00 3.79 18.84
N HIS A 379 32.75 3.29 17.87
CA HIS A 379 33.77 4.04 17.14
C HIS A 379 33.26 4.73 15.86
N LEU A 380 31.99 4.55 15.51
CA LEU A 380 31.40 5.16 14.32
C LEU A 380 31.37 6.69 14.47
N SER A 381 32.08 7.39 13.57
CA SER A 381 32.19 8.85 13.54
C SER A 381 31.00 9.47 12.81
N GLY A 382 30.24 10.31 13.49
CA GLY A 382 29.09 11.00 12.93
C GLY A 382 29.15 12.51 13.06
N THR A 383 28.09 13.16 12.64
CA THR A 383 27.83 14.59 12.88
C THR A 383 27.10 14.78 14.20
N SER A 384 27.08 15.99 14.73
CA SER A 384 26.44 16.32 16.02
C SER A 384 24.92 16.11 16.02
N ASP A 385 24.31 16.07 14.83
CA ASP A 385 22.89 15.86 14.60
C ASP A 385 22.54 14.40 14.26
N MET A 386 23.53 13.49 14.31
CA MET A 386 23.33 12.07 14.15
C MET A 386 23.02 11.40 15.49
N LYS A 387 22.08 10.46 15.49
CA LYS A 387 21.76 9.64 16.66
C LYS A 387 21.85 8.15 16.33
N LYS A 388 22.57 7.42 17.18
CA LYS A 388 22.68 5.95 17.09
C LYS A 388 21.50 5.31 17.79
N ILE A 389 20.77 4.45 17.09
CA ILE A 389 19.59 3.74 17.59
C ILE A 389 19.66 2.27 17.21
N LYS A 390 18.78 1.47 17.75
CA LYS A 390 18.54 0.08 17.37
C LYS A 390 17.03 -0.21 17.28
N ASP A 391 16.67 -1.15 16.43
CA ASP A 391 15.30 -1.64 16.33
C ASP A 391 14.98 -2.75 17.36
N LEU A 392 13.76 -3.30 17.28
CA LEU A 392 13.33 -4.39 18.17
C LEU A 392 14.07 -5.73 17.93
N LYS A 393 14.82 -5.85 16.83
CA LYS A 393 15.67 -7.01 16.51
C LYS A 393 17.15 -6.76 16.88
N ASP A 394 17.42 -5.70 17.64
CA ASP A 394 18.76 -5.21 18.00
C ASP A 394 19.65 -4.81 16.80
N ARG A 395 19.07 -4.59 15.63
CA ARG A 395 19.84 -4.12 14.46
C ARG A 395 20.18 -2.63 14.62
N PRO A 396 21.44 -2.24 14.35
CA PRO A 396 21.87 -0.87 14.50
C PRO A 396 21.36 0.00 13.33
N LEU A 397 20.96 1.23 13.66
CA LEU A 397 20.49 2.24 12.72
C LEU A 397 20.98 3.63 13.12
N LEU A 398 20.89 4.56 12.18
CA LEU A 398 21.26 5.96 12.39
C LEU A 398 20.06 6.86 12.04
N LEU A 399 19.81 7.85 12.91
CA LEU A 399 18.91 8.97 12.65
C LEU A 399 19.72 10.20 12.31
N PHE A 400 19.21 10.99 11.36
CA PHE A 400 19.82 12.26 10.93
C PHE A 400 18.77 13.35 10.84
N ALA A 401 19.14 14.58 11.20
CA ALA A 401 18.29 15.74 11.02
C ALA A 401 18.37 16.29 9.58
N HIS A 402 19.48 16.09 8.89
CA HIS A 402 19.74 16.64 7.55
C HIS A 402 20.36 15.61 6.62
N GLU A 403 20.00 15.69 5.34
CA GLU A 403 20.52 14.77 4.32
C GLU A 403 22.05 14.84 4.13
N TRP A 404 22.64 16.05 4.24
CA TRP A 404 24.09 16.21 4.14
C TRP A 404 24.86 15.43 5.23
N SER A 405 24.26 15.25 6.41
CA SER A 405 24.87 14.53 7.52
C SER A 405 25.04 13.04 7.21
N ILE A 406 24.20 12.49 6.35
CA ILE A 406 24.30 11.12 5.85
C ILE A 406 25.59 10.98 5.04
N ARG A 407 25.79 11.84 4.05
CA ARG A 407 26.99 11.84 3.20
C ARG A 407 28.26 12.03 4.01
N MET A 408 28.26 12.98 4.95
CA MET A 408 29.40 13.23 5.83
C MET A 408 29.74 12.03 6.72
N THR A 409 28.71 11.28 7.14
CA THR A 409 28.93 10.07 7.96
C THR A 409 29.53 8.95 7.11
N GLU A 410 29.09 8.75 5.88
CA GLU A 410 29.67 7.79 4.94
C GLU A 410 31.13 8.13 4.60
N GLU A 411 31.41 9.40 4.32
CA GLU A 411 32.79 9.88 4.04
C GLU A 411 33.76 9.65 5.20
N ARG A 412 33.29 9.84 6.45
CA ARG A 412 34.11 9.67 7.66
C ARG A 412 34.34 8.20 8.02
N ASN A 413 33.46 7.32 7.58
CA ASN A 413 33.50 5.88 7.89
C ASN A 413 33.63 5.07 6.60
N LYS A 414 34.87 4.98 6.07
CA LYS A 414 35.14 4.28 4.82
C LYS A 414 34.66 2.81 4.89
N GLY A 415 33.80 2.45 3.96
CA GLY A 415 33.20 1.11 3.88
C GLY A 415 31.86 0.96 4.59
N LEU A 416 31.36 2.00 5.27
CA LEU A 416 30.00 2.01 5.80
C LEU A 416 28.99 2.08 4.64
N ILE A 417 28.04 1.17 4.65
CA ILE A 417 26.96 1.09 3.66
C ILE A 417 25.65 1.38 4.38
N LEU A 418 24.99 2.46 3.97
CA LEU A 418 23.70 2.90 4.52
C LEU A 418 22.59 2.66 3.50
N SER A 419 21.47 2.09 3.95
CA SER A 419 20.29 1.82 3.14
C SER A 419 19.08 2.66 3.60
N GLU A 420 18.25 3.07 2.66
CA GLU A 420 16.96 3.72 2.94
C GLU A 420 15.87 2.72 3.34
N PHE A 421 16.08 1.45 3.10
CA PHE A 421 15.10 0.40 3.34
C PHE A 421 15.63 -0.63 4.33
N GLY A 422 14.84 -0.90 5.36
CA GLY A 422 15.12 -2.02 6.26
C GLY A 422 14.80 -3.34 5.58
N ARG A 423 15.71 -4.30 5.66
CA ARG A 423 15.37 -5.70 5.36
C ARG A 423 14.54 -6.25 6.53
N SER A 424 13.37 -6.80 6.23
CA SER A 424 12.45 -7.39 7.22
C SER A 424 13.00 -8.66 7.85
#